data_402bee4970f796da6ad6302aaf21b1d5
#
_entry.id   402bee4970f796da6ad6302aaf21b1d5
#
_cell.length_a   1.000
_cell.length_b   1.000
_cell.length_c   1.000
_cell.angle_alpha   90.00
_cell.angle_beta   90.00
_cell.angle_gamma   90.00
#
_symmetry.space_group_name_H-M   'P 1'
#
loop_
_entity.id
_entity.type
_entity.pdbx_description
1 polymer ?
#
loop_
_entity_poly.entity_id
_entity_poly.type
_entity_poly.pdbx_seq_one_letter_code
_entity_poly.pdbx_strand_id
1 'polypeptide(L)'
;YSVPVRGVFAVLLRVRGNVYRGAANVGIRPTVGDLVKPILEVHLLNFNKNIYGEKVSVEFMHKVRDEKKFSNIESLVRNIEKDVKTVEKWFEKQINDAN
;
A
#
# COMPACT_ATOMS: atom_id res chain seq x y z
N TYR A 1 0.61 13.81 14.38
CA TYR A 1 0.76 12.55 13.63
C TYR A 1 1.95 12.65 12.70
N SER A 2 2.83 11.70 12.80
CA SER A 2 3.97 11.58 11.88
C SER A 2 3.95 10.20 11.22
N VAL A 3 4.32 10.16 9.93
CA VAL A 3 4.49 8.90 9.24
C VAL A 3 6.00 8.61 9.22
N PRO A 4 6.46 7.72 10.12
CA PRO A 4 7.91 7.48 10.24
C PRO A 4 8.47 6.60 9.14
N VAL A 5 7.59 6.03 8.30
CA VAL A 5 8.00 5.04 7.30
C VAL A 5 7.58 5.50 5.91
N ARG A 6 8.44 5.19 4.94
CA ARG A 6 8.19 5.46 3.52
C ARG A 6 8.53 4.19 2.75
N GLY A 7 7.84 3.98 1.63
CA GLY A 7 8.07 2.82 0.79
C GLY A 7 6.80 2.07 0.48
N VAL A 8 6.96 0.83 0.07
CA VAL A 8 5.84 -0.05 -0.28
C VAL A 8 5.75 -1.16 0.76
N PHE A 9 4.52 -1.43 1.20
CA PHE A 9 4.25 -2.35 2.30
C PHE A 9 3.11 -3.29 1.97
N ALA A 10 3.21 -4.52 2.50
CA ALA A 10 2.06 -5.40 2.60
C ALA A 10 1.23 -4.93 3.79
N VAL A 11 -0.06 -4.72 3.58
CA VAL A 11 -0.96 -4.19 4.62
C VAL A 11 -2.25 -4.97 4.70
N LEU A 12 -2.90 -4.87 5.86
CA LEU A 12 -4.30 -5.27 6.03
C LEU A 12 -5.12 -4.00 6.16
N LEU A 13 -6.20 -3.91 5.42
CA LEU A 13 -7.15 -2.80 5.49
C LEU A 13 -8.47 -3.32 6.04
N ARG A 14 -8.95 -2.67 7.10
CA ARG A 14 -10.23 -3.01 7.72
C ARG A 14 -11.26 -1.96 7.40
N VAL A 15 -12.40 -2.41 6.89
CA VAL A 15 -13.53 -1.53 6.57
C VAL A 15 -14.82 -2.33 6.77
N ARG A 16 -15.80 -1.74 7.45
CA ARG A 16 -17.12 -2.37 7.70
C ARG A 16 -17.02 -3.78 8.29
N GLY A 17 -16.06 -4.00 9.18
CA GLY A 17 -15.89 -5.32 9.80
C GLY A 17 -15.20 -6.36 8.92
N ASN A 18 -14.82 -6.00 7.71
CA ASN A 18 -14.10 -6.88 6.80
C ASN A 18 -12.63 -6.52 6.75
N VAL A 19 -11.80 -7.51 6.43
CA VAL A 19 -10.35 -7.35 6.34
C VAL A 19 -9.91 -7.71 4.93
N TYR A 20 -9.18 -6.81 4.31
CA TYR A 20 -8.64 -7.00 2.95
C TYR A 20 -7.14 -6.87 2.95
N ARG A 21 -6.49 -7.63 2.09
CA ARG A 21 -5.05 -7.54 1.87
C ARG A 21 -4.77 -6.46 0.85
N GLY A 22 -3.66 -5.74 1.00
CA GLY A 22 -3.32 -4.68 0.07
C GLY A 22 -1.84 -4.42 -0.02
N ALA A 23 -1.46 -3.70 -1.07
CA ALA A 23 -0.14 -3.15 -1.26
C ALA A 23 -0.26 -1.64 -1.04
N ALA A 24 0.46 -1.12 -0.06
CA ALA A 24 0.41 0.30 0.30
C ALA A 24 1.69 1.00 -0.14
N ASN A 25 1.54 2.19 -0.68
CA ASN A 25 2.66 3.07 -1.01
C ASN A 25 2.57 4.29 -0.10
N VAL A 26 3.61 4.50 0.70
CA VAL A 26 3.73 5.67 1.57
C VAL A 26 4.83 6.56 1.02
N GLY A 27 4.46 7.77 0.64
CA GLY A 27 5.39 8.72 0.07
C GLY A 27 5.13 10.12 0.60
N ILE A 28 5.89 11.07 0.09
CA ILE A 28 5.75 12.48 0.45
C ILE A 28 5.54 13.26 -0.85
N ARG A 29 4.53 14.12 -0.85
CA ARG A 29 4.29 15.02 -1.98
C ARG A 29 4.45 16.46 -1.53
N PRO A 30 5.12 17.29 -2.34
CA PRO A 30 5.12 18.73 -2.06
C PRO A 30 3.72 19.27 -2.28
N THR A 31 3.35 20.23 -1.43
CA THR A 31 2.11 20.97 -1.56
C THR A 31 2.43 22.42 -1.93
N VAL A 32 1.43 23.28 -1.98
CA VAL A 32 1.63 24.69 -2.28
C VAL A 32 2.55 25.31 -1.22
N GLY A 33 3.58 26.06 -1.66
CA GLY A 33 4.60 26.62 -0.79
C GLY A 33 5.68 25.58 -0.48
N ASP A 34 6.28 25.68 0.68
CA ASP A 34 7.36 24.79 1.11
C ASP A 34 6.85 23.60 1.94
N LEU A 35 5.54 23.40 2.00
CA LEU A 35 4.96 22.34 2.78
C LEU A 35 5.09 21.00 2.05
N VAL A 36 5.33 19.95 2.82
CA VAL A 36 5.30 18.56 2.33
C VAL A 36 4.21 17.81 3.08
N LYS A 37 3.59 16.87 2.40
CA LYS A 37 2.49 16.08 2.97
C LYS A 37 2.72 14.59 2.72
N PRO A 38 2.64 13.76 3.76
CA PRO A 38 2.68 12.32 3.56
C PRO A 38 1.40 11.86 2.87
N ILE A 39 1.55 10.92 1.96
CA ILE A 39 0.43 10.34 1.22
C ILE A 39 0.51 8.83 1.32
N LEU A 40 -0.63 8.24 1.66
CA LEU A 40 -0.81 6.80 1.71
C LEU A 40 -1.78 6.40 0.61
N GLU A 41 -1.32 5.56 -0.30
CA GLU A 41 -2.14 4.98 -1.35
C GLU A 41 -2.16 3.47 -1.16
N VAL A 42 -3.35 2.86 -1.19
CA VAL A 42 -3.48 1.42 -0.98
C VAL A 42 -4.19 0.79 -2.16
N HIS A 43 -3.55 -0.22 -2.74
CA HIS A 43 -4.15 -1.06 -3.76
C HIS A 43 -4.61 -2.36 -3.11
N LEU A 44 -5.93 -2.58 -3.06
CA LEU A 44 -6.49 -3.76 -2.43
C LEU A 44 -6.50 -4.95 -3.39
N LEU A 45 -6.13 -6.11 -2.88
CA LEU A 45 -6.12 -7.35 -3.65
C LEU A 45 -7.52 -7.95 -3.70
N ASN A 46 -7.92 -8.45 -4.87
CA ASN A 46 -9.22 -9.12 -5.06
C ASN A 46 -10.40 -8.30 -4.54
N PHE A 47 -10.38 -7.00 -4.85
CA PHE A 47 -11.36 -6.06 -4.33
C PHE A 47 -11.96 -5.25 -5.48
N ASN A 48 -13.29 -5.22 -5.56
CA ASN A 48 -13.99 -4.47 -6.60
C ASN A 48 -15.19 -3.67 -6.07
N LYS A 49 -15.22 -3.39 -4.78
CA LYS A 49 -16.29 -2.64 -4.13
C LYS A 49 -15.88 -1.18 -3.94
N ASN A 50 -16.86 -0.31 -3.85
CA ASN A 50 -16.62 1.10 -3.54
C ASN A 50 -16.64 1.30 -2.02
N ILE A 51 -15.55 1.86 -1.49
CA ILE A 51 -15.43 2.19 -0.06
C ILE A 51 -15.26 3.69 0.15
N TYR A 52 -15.61 4.49 -0.84
CA TYR A 52 -15.48 5.95 -0.74
C TYR A 52 -16.33 6.47 0.43
N GLY A 53 -15.74 7.33 1.23
CA GLY A 53 -16.40 7.88 2.41
C GLY A 53 -16.41 6.99 3.64
N GLU A 54 -15.90 5.77 3.55
CA GLU A 54 -15.85 4.85 4.66
C GLU A 54 -14.64 5.11 5.55
N LYS A 55 -14.80 4.84 6.84
CA LYS A 55 -13.66 4.83 7.76
C LYS A 55 -12.91 3.53 7.60
N VAL A 56 -11.60 3.63 7.43
CA VAL A 56 -10.74 2.45 7.28
C VAL A 56 -9.60 2.51 8.28
N SER A 57 -9.10 1.35 8.67
CA SER A 57 -7.84 1.26 9.40
C SER A 57 -6.86 0.41 8.59
N VAL A 58 -5.60 0.82 8.58
CA VAL A 58 -4.55 0.15 7.83
C VAL A 58 -3.48 -0.34 8.80
N GLU A 59 -3.20 -1.62 8.73
CA GLU A 59 -2.15 -2.23 9.53
C GLU A 59 -0.99 -2.62 8.62
N PHE A 60 0.19 -2.07 8.88
CA PHE A 60 1.40 -2.37 8.10
C PHE A 60 1.99 -3.69 8.59
N MET A 61 2.09 -4.67 7.71
CA MET A 61 2.54 -6.02 8.05
C MET A 61 3.99 -6.28 7.67
N HIS A 62 4.44 -5.75 6.53
CA HIS A 62 5.77 -6.05 6.02
C HIS A 62 6.20 -5.02 5.00
N LYS A 63 7.46 -4.57 5.09
CA LYS A 63 8.02 -3.64 4.11
C LYS A 63 8.52 -4.41 2.90
N VAL A 64 8.03 -4.04 1.72
CA VAL A 64 8.40 -4.67 0.45
C VAL A 64 9.63 -4.02 -0.16
N ARG A 65 9.64 -2.69 -0.20
CA ARG A 65 10.77 -1.93 -0.75
C ARG A 65 10.69 -0.46 -0.37
N ASP A 66 11.78 0.24 -0.57
CA ASP A 66 11.82 1.69 -0.37
C ASP A 66 11.05 2.42 -1.46
N GLU A 67 10.70 3.67 -1.17
CA GLU A 67 10.06 4.55 -2.13
C GLU A 67 10.96 4.75 -3.35
N LYS A 68 10.33 4.82 -4.52
CA LYS A 68 11.05 4.93 -5.79
C LYS A 68 10.30 5.89 -6.71
N LYS A 69 11.04 6.71 -7.43
CA LYS A 69 10.49 7.61 -8.44
C LYS A 69 10.57 6.96 -9.81
N PHE A 70 9.58 7.24 -10.64
CA PHE A 70 9.50 6.69 -11.99
C PHE A 70 9.53 7.82 -13.01
N SER A 71 10.26 7.62 -14.09
CA SER A 71 10.40 8.62 -15.15
C SER A 71 9.20 8.68 -16.10
N ASN A 72 8.37 7.63 -16.13
CA ASN A 72 7.20 7.59 -16.97
C ASN A 72 6.14 6.68 -16.39
N ILE A 73 4.92 6.79 -16.93
CA ILE A 73 3.76 6.05 -16.45
C ILE A 73 3.91 4.55 -16.67
N GLU A 74 4.51 4.15 -17.78
CA GLU A 74 4.70 2.72 -18.08
C GLU A 74 5.55 2.02 -17.04
N SER A 75 6.64 2.64 -16.61
CA SER A 75 7.49 2.11 -15.54
C SER A 75 6.75 2.05 -14.22
N LEU A 76 5.94 3.07 -13.91
CA LEU A 76 5.13 3.11 -12.70
C LEU A 76 4.14 1.94 -12.68
N VAL A 77 3.41 1.74 -13.77
CA VAL A 77 2.41 0.67 -13.85
C VAL A 77 3.06 -0.71 -13.69
N ARG A 78 4.18 -0.95 -14.37
CA ARG A 78 4.90 -2.21 -14.25
C ARG A 78 5.35 -2.49 -12.82
N ASN A 79 5.79 -1.44 -12.12
CA ASN A 79 6.22 -1.60 -10.74
C ASN A 79 5.06 -1.84 -9.79
N ILE A 80 3.91 -1.19 -10.01
CA ILE A 80 2.71 -1.45 -9.23
C ILE A 80 2.30 -2.92 -9.38
N GLU A 81 2.28 -3.44 -10.60
CA GLU A 81 1.95 -4.85 -10.85
C GLU A 81 2.93 -5.79 -10.15
N LYS A 82 4.20 -5.47 -10.19
CA LYS A 82 5.24 -6.25 -9.51
C LYS A 82 5.05 -6.21 -8.00
N ASP A 83 4.76 -5.05 -7.45
CA ASP A 83 4.53 -4.90 -6.01
C ASP A 83 3.33 -5.71 -5.55
N VAL A 84 2.23 -5.67 -6.31
CA VAL A 84 1.03 -6.45 -6.01
C VAL A 84 1.37 -7.94 -5.94
N LYS A 85 2.11 -8.45 -6.93
CA LYS A 85 2.52 -9.86 -6.92
C LYS A 85 3.41 -10.21 -5.74
N THR A 86 4.33 -9.31 -5.39
CA THR A 86 5.21 -9.52 -4.25
C THR A 86 4.42 -9.58 -2.96
N VAL A 87 3.44 -8.69 -2.80
CA VAL A 87 2.57 -8.67 -1.62
C VAL A 87 1.71 -9.93 -1.55
N GLU A 88 1.14 -10.36 -2.68
CA GLU A 88 0.36 -11.60 -2.73
C GLU A 88 1.19 -12.80 -2.27
N LYS A 89 2.42 -12.91 -2.77
CA LYS A 89 3.33 -14.00 -2.39
C LYS A 89 3.68 -13.94 -0.92
N TRP A 90 3.89 -12.75 -0.39
CA TRP A 90 4.20 -12.60 1.03
C TRP A 90 3.05 -13.11 1.90
N PHE A 91 1.80 -12.74 1.58
CA PHE A 91 0.65 -13.20 2.34
C PHE A 91 0.46 -14.72 2.23
N GLU A 92 0.64 -15.28 1.04
CA GLU A 92 0.55 -16.72 0.83
C GLU A 92 1.59 -17.47 1.68
N LYS A 93 2.82 -16.94 1.74
CA LYS A 93 3.88 -17.51 2.55
C LYS A 93 3.53 -17.50 4.04
N GLN A 94 2.91 -16.43 4.54
CA GLN A 94 2.50 -16.35 5.93
C GLN A 94 1.48 -17.44 6.27
N ILE A 95 0.53 -17.70 5.38
CA ILE A 95 -0.46 -18.76 5.56
C ILE A 95 0.23 -20.14 5.59
N ASN A 96 1.12 -20.40 4.66
CA ASN A 96 1.83 -21.68 4.58
C ASN A 96 2.75 -21.90 5.78
N ASP A 97 3.43 -20.86 6.24
CA ASP A 97 4.33 -20.95 7.38
C ASP A 97 3.57 -21.12 8.72
N ALA A 98 2.32 -20.71 8.77
CA ALA A 98 1.48 -20.82 9.97
C ALA A 98 0.94 -22.24 10.19
N ASN A 99 1.04 -23.07 9.19
CA ASN A 99 0.62 -24.50 9.29
C ASN A 99 1.82 -25.40 9.71
#